data_af71abdb827196313866367e37745b73
#
_entry.id   af71abdb827196313866367e37745b73
#
_cell.length_a   1.000
_cell.length_b   1.000
_cell.length_c   1.000
_cell.angle_alpha   90.00
_cell.angle_beta   90.00
_cell.angle_gamma   90.00
#
_symmetry.space_group_name_H-M   'P 1'
#
loop_
_entity.id
_entity.type
_entity.pdbx_description
1 polymer ?
#
loop_
_entity_poly.entity_id
_entity_poly.type
_entity_poly.pdbx_seq_one_letter_code
_entity_poly.pdbx_strand_id
1 'polypeptide(L)'
;MPLLSFENISIGYDNHPIVENLSFDIEKGDYLTILGENGAGKSTLLKTMLGLIKPLSGKIVFDAEVKKTDIGYLPQQTVVQKDFPASVWEIVISGCLGKSGFRPFYTKEEKALAESNIKKLGLEDLKKRCYRELSGGQQQRVLLARALCSSDKILVLDEPVTGLDPKVTIQLYDIIDSLNKEGITIIMISHDLHALKHANKVLHLGHEIFFGNKEDYLKSQSYQIFMDKGGEQ
;
A
#
# COMPACT_ATOMS: atom_id res chain seq x y z
N MET A 1 -13.03 16.35 -6.54
CA MET A 1 -13.32 15.07 -7.25
C MET A 1 -12.49 13.99 -6.60
N PRO A 2 -13.03 12.81 -6.36
CA PRO A 2 -12.27 11.72 -5.76
C PRO A 2 -11.08 11.35 -6.64
N LEU A 3 -9.98 10.96 -6.00
CA LEU A 3 -8.76 10.51 -6.65
C LEU A 3 -8.97 9.14 -7.34
N LEU A 4 -9.76 8.28 -6.68
CA LEU A 4 -10.19 6.96 -7.17
C LEU A 4 -11.65 6.74 -6.80
N SER A 5 -12.49 6.31 -7.76
CA SER A 5 -13.87 5.88 -7.52
C SER A 5 -14.03 4.41 -7.88
N PHE A 6 -14.60 3.65 -6.98
CA PHE A 6 -14.99 2.26 -7.19
C PHE A 6 -16.50 2.23 -7.42
N GLU A 7 -16.94 1.87 -8.63
CA GLU A 7 -18.34 1.93 -9.04
C GLU A 7 -18.90 0.53 -9.24
N ASN A 8 -19.72 0.04 -8.29
CA ASN A 8 -20.40 -1.26 -8.31
C ASN A 8 -19.46 -2.43 -8.67
N ILE A 9 -18.24 -2.40 -8.11
CA ILE A 9 -17.22 -3.36 -8.44
C ILE A 9 -17.48 -4.71 -7.76
N SER A 10 -17.42 -5.80 -8.54
CA SER A 10 -17.36 -7.16 -8.00
C SER A 10 -16.02 -7.78 -8.35
N ILE A 11 -15.38 -8.38 -7.37
CA ILE A 11 -14.04 -8.95 -7.49
C ILE A 11 -14.02 -10.42 -7.07
N GLY A 12 -13.19 -11.21 -7.72
CA GLY A 12 -13.08 -12.65 -7.47
C GLY A 12 -12.23 -13.34 -8.53
N TYR A 13 -12.31 -14.65 -8.60
CA TYR A 13 -11.60 -15.50 -9.54
C TYR A 13 -12.58 -16.46 -10.24
N ASP A 14 -12.32 -16.83 -11.50
CA ASP A 14 -13.07 -17.84 -12.26
C ASP A 14 -14.60 -17.63 -12.22
N ASN A 15 -15.07 -16.38 -12.33
CA ASN A 15 -16.47 -15.98 -12.20
C ASN A 15 -17.09 -16.25 -10.82
N HIS A 16 -16.30 -16.55 -9.80
CA HIS A 16 -16.77 -16.65 -8.42
C HIS A 16 -16.44 -15.35 -7.68
N PRO A 17 -17.45 -14.53 -7.34
CA PRO A 17 -17.23 -13.29 -6.62
C PRO A 17 -16.85 -13.58 -5.16
N ILE A 18 -15.88 -12.83 -4.65
CA ILE A 18 -15.50 -12.79 -3.23
C ILE A 18 -16.14 -11.56 -2.57
N VAL A 19 -16.17 -10.45 -3.30
CA VAL A 19 -16.83 -9.21 -2.90
C VAL A 19 -17.70 -8.74 -4.05
N GLU A 20 -18.94 -8.35 -3.77
CA GLU A 20 -19.91 -7.93 -4.78
C GLU A 20 -20.40 -6.50 -4.53
N ASN A 21 -20.68 -5.78 -5.62
CA ASN A 21 -21.35 -4.48 -5.62
C ASN A 21 -20.68 -3.44 -4.70
N LEU A 22 -19.37 -3.47 -4.56
CA LEU A 22 -18.62 -2.53 -3.73
C LEU A 22 -18.51 -1.18 -4.43
N SER A 23 -18.94 -0.11 -3.75
CA SER A 23 -18.81 1.26 -4.23
C SER A 23 -18.28 2.17 -3.13
N PHE A 24 -17.21 2.90 -3.41
CA PHE A 24 -16.61 3.87 -2.49
C PHE A 24 -15.63 4.80 -3.23
N ASP A 25 -15.31 5.91 -2.58
CA ASP A 25 -14.42 6.94 -3.12
C ASP A 25 -13.22 7.16 -2.20
N ILE A 26 -12.07 7.36 -2.82
CA ILE A 26 -10.82 7.76 -2.14
C ILE A 26 -10.48 9.17 -2.59
N GLU A 27 -10.40 10.08 -1.63
CA GLU A 27 -10.03 11.47 -1.85
C GLU A 27 -8.50 11.65 -1.79
N LYS A 28 -8.02 12.74 -2.36
CA LYS A 28 -6.60 13.12 -2.25
C LYS A 28 -6.22 13.38 -0.79
N GLY A 29 -5.14 12.75 -0.35
CA GLY A 29 -4.64 12.87 1.03
C GLY A 29 -5.36 11.94 2.03
N ASP A 30 -6.29 11.09 1.58
CA ASP A 30 -6.85 10.07 2.46
C ASP A 30 -5.77 9.10 2.95
N TYR A 31 -5.94 8.65 4.19
CA TYR A 31 -5.26 7.48 4.74
C TYR A 31 -6.32 6.39 4.96
N LEU A 32 -6.53 5.58 3.92
CA LEU A 32 -7.49 4.47 3.94
C LEU A 32 -6.81 3.22 4.48
N THR A 33 -7.35 2.65 5.56
CA THR A 33 -6.98 1.31 6.03
C THR A 33 -8.03 0.30 5.60
N ILE A 34 -7.60 -0.75 4.89
CA ILE A 34 -8.43 -1.89 4.48
C ILE A 34 -8.21 -3.02 5.48
N LEU A 35 -9.26 -3.36 6.22
CA LEU A 35 -9.30 -4.40 7.23
C LEU A 35 -10.16 -5.57 6.78
N GLY A 36 -10.07 -6.68 7.48
CA GLY A 36 -10.92 -7.85 7.27
C GLY A 36 -10.17 -9.16 7.52
N GLU A 37 -10.92 -10.25 7.64
CA GLU A 37 -10.39 -11.59 7.88
C GLU A 37 -9.54 -12.11 6.70
N ASN A 38 -8.78 -13.18 6.94
CA ASN A 38 -8.10 -13.87 5.86
C ASN A 38 -9.12 -14.44 4.87
N GLY A 39 -8.87 -14.25 3.57
CA GLY A 39 -9.83 -14.65 2.53
C GLY A 39 -10.94 -13.65 2.21
N ALA A 40 -11.10 -12.56 2.96
CA ALA A 40 -12.16 -11.55 2.73
C ALA A 40 -12.02 -10.75 1.41
N GLY A 41 -10.98 -11.00 0.61
CA GLY A 41 -10.82 -10.33 -0.69
C GLY A 41 -9.89 -9.12 -0.68
N LYS A 42 -9.22 -8.78 0.43
CA LYS A 42 -8.31 -7.61 0.53
C LYS A 42 -7.24 -7.61 -0.57
N SER A 43 -6.48 -8.70 -0.69
CA SER A 43 -5.43 -8.81 -1.73
C SER A 43 -6.02 -8.89 -3.14
N THR A 44 -7.24 -9.39 -3.31
CA THR A 44 -7.95 -9.41 -4.59
C THR A 44 -8.36 -8.00 -4.99
N LEU A 45 -8.90 -7.21 -4.06
CA LEU A 45 -9.22 -5.80 -4.27
C LEU A 45 -7.97 -5.00 -4.66
N LEU A 46 -6.87 -5.21 -3.93
CA LEU A 46 -5.60 -4.57 -4.20
C LEU A 46 -5.08 -4.92 -5.61
N LYS A 47 -5.05 -6.19 -5.97
CA LYS A 47 -4.62 -6.62 -7.32
C LYS A 47 -5.52 -6.03 -8.42
N THR A 48 -6.81 -5.91 -8.16
CA THR A 48 -7.76 -5.27 -9.10
C THR A 48 -7.47 -3.78 -9.24
N MET A 49 -7.22 -3.08 -8.13
CA MET A 49 -6.85 -1.67 -8.13
C MET A 49 -5.53 -1.41 -8.87
N LEU A 50 -4.54 -2.28 -8.71
CA LEU A 50 -3.28 -2.23 -9.45
C LEU A 50 -3.42 -2.63 -10.93
N GLY A 51 -4.59 -3.12 -11.35
CA GLY A 51 -4.85 -3.59 -12.71
C GLY A 51 -4.19 -4.92 -13.05
N LEU A 52 -3.75 -5.68 -12.04
CA LEU A 52 -3.15 -7.02 -12.20
C LEU A 52 -4.21 -8.07 -12.52
N ILE A 53 -5.44 -7.87 -12.03
CA ILE A 53 -6.62 -8.66 -12.39
C ILE A 53 -7.75 -7.72 -12.80
N LYS A 54 -8.66 -8.19 -13.64
CA LYS A 54 -9.86 -7.44 -14.03
C LYS A 54 -10.97 -7.69 -13.01
N PRO A 55 -11.80 -6.69 -12.69
CA PRO A 55 -13.02 -6.92 -11.92
C PRO A 55 -13.97 -7.83 -12.71
N LEU A 56 -14.82 -8.58 -12.01
CA LEU A 56 -15.89 -9.38 -12.61
C LEU A 56 -17.00 -8.49 -13.15
N SER A 57 -17.31 -7.38 -12.46
CA SER A 57 -18.25 -6.35 -12.88
C SER A 57 -17.85 -4.99 -12.31
N GLY A 58 -18.49 -3.92 -12.79
CA GLY A 58 -18.21 -2.55 -12.37
C GLY A 58 -16.88 -2.02 -12.93
N LYS A 59 -16.39 -0.92 -12.38
CA LYS A 59 -15.14 -0.29 -12.82
C LYS A 59 -14.49 0.51 -11.70
N ILE A 60 -13.18 0.73 -11.87
CA ILE A 60 -12.41 1.70 -11.08
C ILE A 60 -12.12 2.89 -11.98
N VAL A 61 -12.55 4.07 -11.56
CA VAL A 61 -12.35 5.33 -12.27
C VAL A 61 -11.24 6.10 -11.55
N PHE A 62 -10.26 6.53 -12.32
CA PHE A 62 -9.17 7.38 -11.84
C PHE A 62 -9.49 8.83 -12.17
N ASP A 63 -9.12 9.75 -11.30
CA ASP A 63 -9.11 11.18 -11.63
C ASP A 63 -8.30 11.42 -12.91
N ALA A 64 -8.69 12.45 -13.69
CA ALA A 64 -8.05 12.76 -14.97
C ALA A 64 -6.54 13.03 -14.87
N GLU A 65 -6.08 13.47 -13.71
CA GLU A 65 -4.65 13.73 -13.45
C GLU A 65 -3.88 12.51 -12.94
N VAL A 66 -4.55 11.35 -12.73
CA VAL A 66 -3.96 10.13 -12.16
C VAL A 66 -3.98 8.99 -13.16
N LYS A 67 -2.83 8.45 -13.46
CA LYS A 67 -2.68 7.23 -14.27
C LYS A 67 -2.50 6.02 -13.35
N LYS A 68 -2.80 4.83 -13.86
CA LYS A 68 -2.51 3.56 -13.15
C LYS A 68 -1.03 3.42 -12.78
N THR A 69 -0.13 4.01 -13.57
CA THR A 69 1.32 4.07 -13.29
C THR A 69 1.69 5.03 -12.16
N ASP A 70 0.76 5.85 -11.70
CA ASP A 70 0.96 6.79 -10.58
C ASP A 70 0.57 6.16 -9.24
N ILE A 71 0.68 4.84 -9.13
CA ILE A 71 0.54 4.09 -7.89
C ILE A 71 1.89 3.50 -7.52
N GLY A 72 2.42 3.93 -6.38
CA GLY A 72 3.56 3.26 -5.74
C GLY A 72 3.07 2.05 -4.94
N TYR A 73 3.63 0.89 -5.17
CA TYR A 73 3.21 -0.33 -4.50
C TYR A 73 4.33 -0.96 -3.67
N LEU A 74 4.04 -1.17 -2.40
CA LEU A 74 4.85 -1.95 -1.48
C LEU A 74 4.15 -3.29 -1.23
N PRO A 75 4.64 -4.39 -1.82
CA PRO A 75 4.05 -5.72 -1.65
C PRO A 75 4.38 -6.31 -0.28
N GLN A 76 3.55 -7.25 0.18
CA GLN A 76 3.88 -8.12 1.28
C GLN A 76 5.17 -8.90 0.95
N GLN A 77 6.13 -8.85 1.86
CA GLN A 77 7.42 -9.50 1.65
C GLN A 77 7.34 -11.02 1.74
N THR A 78 7.83 -11.69 0.72
CA THR A 78 8.07 -13.14 0.74
C THR A 78 9.52 -13.46 1.15
N VAL A 79 9.76 -14.69 1.62
CA VAL A 79 11.12 -15.17 1.98
C VAL A 79 12.10 -15.02 0.82
N VAL A 80 11.68 -15.35 -0.40
CA VAL A 80 12.51 -15.23 -1.61
C VAL A 80 12.90 -13.79 -1.92
N GLN A 81 12.01 -12.83 -1.66
CA GLN A 81 12.31 -11.41 -1.88
C GLN A 81 13.34 -10.87 -0.88
N LYS A 82 13.39 -11.41 0.34
CA LYS A 82 14.37 -11.00 1.37
C LYS A 82 15.81 -11.32 0.98
N ASP A 83 16.01 -12.38 0.18
CA ASP A 83 17.34 -12.84 -0.27
C ASP A 83 17.80 -12.24 -1.59
N PHE A 84 17.12 -11.21 -2.11
CA PHE A 84 17.43 -10.65 -3.41
C PHE A 84 18.85 -10.01 -3.45
N PRO A 85 19.74 -10.44 -4.37
CA PRO A 85 21.15 -10.05 -4.38
C PRO A 85 21.40 -8.74 -5.14
N ALA A 86 20.67 -7.67 -4.81
CA ALA A 86 20.86 -6.35 -5.39
C ALA A 86 21.21 -5.33 -4.31
N SER A 87 21.88 -4.25 -4.68
CA SER A 87 22.13 -3.12 -3.79
C SER A 87 20.84 -2.34 -3.51
N VAL A 88 20.82 -1.62 -2.38
CA VAL A 88 19.73 -0.68 -2.05
C VAL A 88 19.48 0.29 -3.22
N TRP A 89 20.53 0.82 -3.82
CA TRP A 89 20.44 1.72 -4.98
C TRP A 89 19.68 1.08 -6.14
N GLU A 90 20.06 -0.12 -6.55
CA GLU A 90 19.44 -0.82 -7.69
C GLU A 90 17.95 -1.10 -7.43
N ILE A 91 17.60 -1.48 -6.21
CA ILE A 91 16.19 -1.70 -5.85
C ILE A 91 15.41 -0.39 -5.88
N VAL A 92 15.91 0.67 -5.25
CA VAL A 92 15.18 1.95 -5.18
C VAL A 92 14.98 2.54 -6.56
N ILE A 93 16.04 2.65 -7.38
CA ILE A 93 15.94 3.24 -8.71
C ILE A 93 15.05 2.43 -9.66
N SER A 94 14.93 1.11 -9.43
CA SER A 94 14.01 0.27 -10.22
C SER A 94 12.55 0.72 -10.12
N GLY A 95 12.17 1.48 -9.08
CA GLY A 95 10.85 2.09 -8.97
C GLY A 95 10.52 3.07 -10.10
N CYS A 96 11.53 3.65 -10.76
CA CYS A 96 11.34 4.55 -11.89
C CYS A 96 11.01 3.82 -13.21
N LEU A 97 11.19 2.48 -13.29
CA LEU A 97 11.03 1.71 -14.54
C LEU A 97 9.64 1.86 -15.16
N GLY A 98 8.58 1.94 -14.35
CA GLY A 98 7.20 2.12 -14.85
C GLY A 98 6.99 3.38 -15.67
N LYS A 99 7.85 4.39 -15.53
CA LYS A 99 7.81 5.68 -16.24
C LYS A 99 8.86 5.78 -17.34
N SER A 100 9.83 4.86 -17.41
CA SER A 100 10.97 4.96 -18.34
C SER A 100 10.65 4.55 -19.77
N GLY A 101 9.55 3.84 -20.03
CA GLY A 101 9.21 3.30 -21.35
C GLY A 101 10.29 2.33 -21.86
N PHE A 102 10.72 2.49 -23.11
CA PHE A 102 11.75 1.63 -23.72
C PHE A 102 13.18 2.18 -23.57
N ARG A 103 13.40 3.16 -22.68
CA ARG A 103 14.76 3.72 -22.47
C ARG A 103 15.66 2.74 -21.72
N PRO A 104 16.88 2.49 -22.20
CA PRO A 104 17.79 1.55 -21.53
C PRO A 104 18.52 2.14 -20.33
N PHE A 105 18.47 3.47 -20.12
CA PHE A 105 19.18 4.16 -19.05
C PHE A 105 18.25 5.10 -18.27
N TYR A 106 18.51 5.22 -16.99
CA TYR A 106 17.84 6.19 -16.11
C TYR A 106 18.31 7.61 -16.39
N THR A 107 17.37 8.56 -16.37
CA THR A 107 17.65 9.98 -16.52
C THR A 107 18.34 10.57 -15.28
N LYS A 108 18.80 11.81 -15.38
CA LYS A 108 19.35 12.54 -14.22
C LYS A 108 18.28 12.80 -13.16
N GLU A 109 17.07 13.11 -13.59
CA GLU A 109 15.91 13.37 -12.73
C GLU A 109 15.50 12.11 -11.96
N GLU A 110 15.44 10.94 -12.61
CA GLU A 110 15.16 9.67 -11.99
C GLU A 110 16.21 9.28 -10.94
N LYS A 111 17.49 9.52 -11.25
CA LYS A 111 18.59 9.31 -10.30
C LYS A 111 18.49 10.26 -9.10
N ALA A 112 18.18 11.54 -9.35
CA ALA A 112 17.99 12.53 -8.28
C ALA A 112 16.79 12.19 -7.39
N LEU A 113 15.67 11.71 -7.99
CA LEU A 113 14.51 11.24 -7.25
C LEU A 113 14.85 10.04 -6.35
N ALA A 114 15.57 9.06 -6.88
CA ALA A 114 15.99 7.89 -6.09
C ALA A 114 16.92 8.30 -4.93
N GLU A 115 17.89 9.20 -5.15
CA GLU A 115 18.74 9.77 -4.10
C GLU A 115 17.92 10.47 -3.02
N SER A 116 16.97 11.31 -3.41
CA SER A 116 16.08 12.03 -2.51
C SER A 116 15.28 11.07 -1.62
N ASN A 117 14.71 10.00 -2.23
CA ASN A 117 13.93 9.01 -1.48
C ASN A 117 14.80 8.15 -0.55
N ILE A 118 16.03 7.80 -0.96
CA ILE A 118 17.03 7.14 -0.10
C ILE A 118 17.31 8.01 1.13
N LYS A 119 17.53 9.30 0.93
CA LYS A 119 17.77 10.27 2.00
C LYS A 119 16.55 10.43 2.91
N LYS A 120 15.36 10.62 2.30
CA LYS A 120 14.09 10.76 3.06
C LYS A 120 13.84 9.59 4.00
N LEU A 121 14.26 8.37 3.63
CA LEU A 121 14.06 7.16 4.43
C LEU A 121 15.27 6.76 5.29
N GLY A 122 16.31 7.60 5.38
CA GLY A 122 17.48 7.38 6.22
C GLY A 122 18.31 6.15 5.77
N LEU A 123 18.53 6.01 4.46
CA LEU A 123 19.19 4.85 3.85
C LEU A 123 20.54 5.22 3.18
N GLU A 124 21.04 6.46 3.37
CA GLU A 124 22.24 6.96 2.66
C GLU A 124 23.45 6.06 2.88
N ASP A 125 23.73 5.70 4.14
CA ASP A 125 24.88 4.87 4.52
C ASP A 125 24.75 3.43 4.03
N LEU A 126 23.51 3.01 3.66
CA LEU A 126 23.20 1.66 3.21
C LEU A 126 23.12 1.55 1.67
N LYS A 127 23.23 2.66 0.94
CA LYS A 127 22.98 2.75 -0.49
C LYS A 127 23.67 1.67 -1.33
N LYS A 128 24.92 1.34 -0.98
CA LYS A 128 25.74 0.33 -1.69
C LYS A 128 25.66 -1.07 -1.08
N ARG A 129 24.97 -1.24 0.07
CA ARG A 129 24.83 -2.53 0.72
C ARG A 129 23.90 -3.44 -0.06
N CYS A 130 24.16 -4.73 0.03
CA CYS A 130 23.27 -5.76 -0.51
C CYS A 130 21.98 -5.82 0.33
N TYR A 131 20.82 -5.86 -0.34
CA TYR A 131 19.50 -5.86 0.30
C TYR A 131 19.31 -6.99 1.31
N ARG A 132 19.77 -8.20 0.98
CA ARG A 132 19.69 -9.37 1.87
C ARG A 132 20.45 -9.21 3.20
N GLU A 133 21.41 -8.28 3.26
CA GLU A 133 22.21 -8.01 4.48
C GLU A 133 21.54 -7.03 5.43
N LEU A 134 20.39 -6.48 5.03
CA LEU A 134 19.66 -5.49 5.78
C LEU A 134 18.72 -6.13 6.81
N SER A 135 18.49 -5.43 7.93
CA SER A 135 17.40 -5.81 8.84
C SER A 135 16.03 -5.69 8.17
N GLY A 136 15.01 -6.41 8.67
CA GLY A 136 13.65 -6.38 8.12
C GLY A 136 13.09 -4.96 7.98
N GLY A 137 13.30 -4.11 8.99
CA GLY A 137 12.86 -2.70 8.93
C GLY A 137 13.62 -1.86 7.90
N GLN A 138 14.93 -2.12 7.71
CA GLN A 138 15.69 -1.48 6.65
C GLN A 138 15.21 -1.94 5.28
N GLN A 139 14.92 -3.23 5.12
CA GLN A 139 14.35 -3.78 3.88
C GLN A 139 13.01 -3.14 3.55
N GLN A 140 12.10 -2.97 4.53
CA GLN A 140 10.82 -2.28 4.32
C GLN A 140 11.00 -0.82 3.91
N ARG A 141 11.93 -0.09 4.52
CA ARG A 141 12.24 1.29 4.08
C ARG A 141 12.78 1.34 2.64
N VAL A 142 13.58 0.36 2.22
CA VAL A 142 14.07 0.26 0.83
C VAL A 142 12.91 0.05 -0.14
N LEU A 143 11.97 -0.85 0.18
CA LEU A 143 10.78 -1.08 -0.65
C LEU A 143 9.86 0.15 -0.68
N LEU A 144 9.73 0.86 0.43
CA LEU A 144 8.99 2.13 0.49
C LEU A 144 9.66 3.20 -0.37
N ALA A 145 11.00 3.32 -0.33
CA ALA A 145 11.76 4.23 -1.20
C ALA A 145 11.55 3.91 -2.68
N ARG A 146 11.54 2.62 -3.03
CA ARG A 146 11.22 2.15 -4.37
C ARG A 146 9.80 2.54 -4.79
N ALA A 147 8.81 2.35 -3.92
CA ALA A 147 7.42 2.73 -4.19
C ALA A 147 7.28 4.24 -4.41
N LEU A 148 7.98 5.07 -3.63
CA LEU A 148 8.04 6.53 -3.80
C LEU A 148 8.69 6.97 -5.12
N CYS A 149 9.59 6.16 -5.71
CA CYS A 149 10.12 6.42 -7.04
C CYS A 149 9.08 6.17 -8.14
N SER A 150 8.12 5.26 -7.90
CA SER A 150 7.02 5.02 -8.83
C SER A 150 5.97 6.12 -8.78
N SER A 151 5.64 6.63 -7.59
CA SER A 151 4.58 7.64 -7.39
C SER A 151 4.79 8.44 -6.11
N ASP A 152 4.42 9.71 -6.22
CA ASP A 152 4.28 10.66 -5.13
C ASP A 152 2.80 11.03 -4.85
N LYS A 153 1.84 10.37 -5.53
CA LYS A 153 0.40 10.65 -5.41
C LYS A 153 -0.31 9.63 -4.54
N ILE A 154 -0.09 8.34 -4.83
CA ILE A 154 -0.78 7.22 -4.17
C ILE A 154 0.25 6.16 -3.79
N LEU A 155 0.25 5.76 -2.53
CA LEU A 155 0.99 4.60 -2.04
C LEU A 155 0.02 3.51 -1.58
N VAL A 156 0.19 2.32 -2.12
CA VAL A 156 -0.53 1.12 -1.74
C VAL A 156 0.45 0.22 -0.98
N LEU A 157 0.11 -0.09 0.26
CA LEU A 157 0.95 -0.82 1.20
C LEU A 157 0.25 -2.11 1.62
N ASP A 158 0.82 -3.25 1.28
CA ASP A 158 0.26 -4.56 1.59
C ASP A 158 1.00 -5.16 2.80
N GLU A 159 0.37 -5.08 3.96
CA GLU A 159 0.90 -5.56 5.24
C GLU A 159 2.34 -5.11 5.53
N PRO A 160 2.63 -3.80 5.51
CA PRO A 160 4.00 -3.27 5.52
C PRO A 160 4.79 -3.57 6.80
N VAL A 161 4.12 -3.91 7.90
CA VAL A 161 4.75 -4.13 9.22
C VAL A 161 4.83 -5.60 9.63
N THR A 162 4.31 -6.51 8.81
CA THR A 162 4.25 -7.93 9.15
C THR A 162 5.65 -8.52 9.37
N GLY A 163 5.85 -9.13 10.55
CA GLY A 163 7.11 -9.75 10.95
C GLY A 163 8.21 -8.78 11.38
N LEU A 164 7.87 -7.51 11.63
CA LEU A 164 8.77 -6.53 12.24
C LEU A 164 8.62 -6.52 13.76
N ASP A 165 9.70 -6.14 14.47
CA ASP A 165 9.61 -5.88 15.90
C ASP A 165 8.77 -4.62 16.20
N PRO A 166 8.16 -4.51 17.41
CA PRO A 166 7.25 -3.41 17.74
C PRO A 166 7.87 -2.01 17.60
N LYS A 167 9.15 -1.85 17.90
CA LYS A 167 9.83 -0.55 17.82
C LYS A 167 9.99 -0.11 16.36
N VAL A 168 10.38 -1.05 15.48
CA VAL A 168 10.52 -0.79 14.05
C VAL A 168 9.17 -0.56 13.40
N THR A 169 8.14 -1.29 13.85
CA THR A 169 6.75 -1.08 13.43
C THR A 169 6.29 0.36 13.66
N ILE A 170 6.49 0.90 14.87
CA ILE A 170 6.14 2.28 15.20
C ILE A 170 6.89 3.25 14.27
N GLN A 171 8.21 3.07 14.11
CA GLN A 171 9.02 3.94 13.24
C GLN A 171 8.53 3.93 11.79
N LEU A 172 8.09 2.77 11.28
CA LEU A 172 7.57 2.68 9.91
C LEU A 172 6.22 3.37 9.77
N TYR A 173 5.32 3.24 10.76
CA TYR A 173 4.06 3.99 10.78
C TYR A 173 4.29 5.50 10.83
N ASP A 174 5.24 5.99 11.64
CA ASP A 174 5.58 7.42 11.72
C ASP A 174 6.08 7.95 10.36
N ILE A 175 6.88 7.17 9.64
CA ILE A 175 7.34 7.52 8.29
C ILE A 175 6.14 7.60 7.34
N ILE A 176 5.25 6.59 7.32
CA ILE A 176 4.08 6.56 6.45
C ILE A 176 3.13 7.73 6.77
N ASP A 177 2.94 8.03 8.05
CA ASP A 177 2.13 9.17 8.50
C ASP A 177 2.73 10.51 8.02
N SER A 178 4.04 10.66 8.08
CA SER A 178 4.70 11.86 7.56
C SER A 178 4.50 12.02 6.05
N LEU A 179 4.55 10.93 5.28
CA LEU A 179 4.28 10.93 3.85
C LEU A 179 2.83 11.34 3.55
N ASN A 180 1.87 10.85 4.33
CA ASN A 180 0.48 11.27 4.19
C ASN A 180 0.28 12.76 4.49
N LYS A 181 0.91 13.29 5.55
CA LYS A 181 0.90 14.72 5.88
C LYS A 181 1.53 15.60 4.79
N GLU A 182 2.44 15.06 3.99
CA GLU A 182 2.98 15.72 2.79
C GLU A 182 1.99 15.71 1.60
N GLY A 183 0.82 15.09 1.74
CA GLY A 183 -0.26 15.06 0.75
C GLY A 183 -0.33 13.78 -0.09
N ILE A 184 0.49 12.76 0.23
CA ILE A 184 0.41 11.46 -0.44
C ILE A 184 -0.80 10.69 0.09
N THR A 185 -1.63 10.17 -0.81
CA THR A 185 -2.75 9.30 -0.45
C THR A 185 -2.23 7.92 -0.10
N ILE A 186 -2.60 7.42 1.08
CA ILE A 186 -2.17 6.10 1.58
C ILE A 186 -3.35 5.14 1.51
N ILE A 187 -3.11 3.96 0.93
CA ILE A 187 -4.05 2.82 0.97
C ILE A 187 -3.29 1.66 1.57
N MET A 188 -3.65 1.29 2.79
CA MET A 188 -2.94 0.26 3.56
C MET A 188 -3.84 -0.93 3.82
N ILE A 189 -3.37 -2.12 3.45
CA ILE A 189 -3.95 -3.37 3.94
C ILE A 189 -3.23 -3.74 5.22
N SER A 190 -3.98 -4.00 6.28
CA SER A 190 -3.43 -4.48 7.54
C SER A 190 -4.44 -5.35 8.27
N HIS A 191 -3.94 -6.31 9.03
CA HIS A 191 -4.70 -7.01 10.05
C HIS A 191 -4.38 -6.45 11.46
N ASP A 192 -3.42 -5.50 11.55
CA ASP A 192 -3.02 -4.84 12.79
C ASP A 192 -3.91 -3.63 13.07
N LEU A 193 -4.56 -3.64 14.24
CA LEU A 193 -5.38 -2.54 14.73
C LEU A 193 -4.56 -1.24 14.97
N HIS A 194 -3.24 -1.34 15.12
CA HIS A 194 -2.39 -0.16 15.20
C HIS A 194 -2.46 0.70 13.92
N ALA A 195 -2.72 0.08 12.76
CA ALA A 195 -2.93 0.80 11.51
C ALA A 195 -4.09 1.81 11.59
N LEU A 196 -5.13 1.52 12.39
CA LEU A 196 -6.28 2.42 12.58
C LEU A 196 -5.89 3.74 13.25
N LYS A 197 -4.79 3.81 14.02
CA LYS A 197 -4.39 5.06 14.70
C LYS A 197 -4.13 6.18 13.70
N HIS A 198 -3.59 5.84 12.53
CA HIS A 198 -3.17 6.76 11.49
C HIS A 198 -4.24 7.00 10.40
N ALA A 199 -5.20 6.07 10.27
CA ALA A 199 -6.24 6.15 9.27
C ALA A 199 -7.24 7.29 9.54
N ASN A 200 -7.74 7.92 8.47
CA ASN A 200 -8.94 8.76 8.51
C ASN A 200 -10.16 8.05 7.93
N LYS A 201 -9.94 7.09 7.00
CA LYS A 201 -11.01 6.24 6.43
C LYS A 201 -10.70 4.76 6.63
N VAL A 202 -11.76 3.97 6.73
CA VAL A 202 -11.70 2.52 6.89
C VAL A 202 -12.61 1.86 5.87
N LEU A 203 -12.07 0.83 5.20
CA LEU A 203 -12.84 -0.16 4.46
C LEU A 203 -12.67 -1.49 5.19
N HIS A 204 -13.75 -2.00 5.76
CA HIS A 204 -13.76 -3.34 6.35
C HIS A 204 -14.44 -4.31 5.37
N LEU A 205 -13.69 -5.32 4.94
CA LEU A 205 -14.19 -6.44 4.16
C LEU A 205 -14.44 -7.63 5.08
N GLY A 206 -15.70 -7.98 5.28
CA GLY A 206 -16.14 -9.07 6.16
C GLY A 206 -17.50 -9.56 5.76
N HIS A 207 -18.22 -10.20 6.69
CA HIS A 207 -19.62 -10.62 6.50
C HIS A 207 -20.51 -9.41 6.14
N GLU A 208 -20.25 -8.29 6.79
CA GLU A 208 -20.82 -6.98 6.44
C GLU A 208 -19.68 -6.07 6.01
N ILE A 209 -19.85 -5.42 4.86
CA ILE A 209 -18.88 -4.46 4.34
C ILE A 209 -19.18 -3.11 4.99
N PHE A 210 -18.15 -2.49 5.56
CA PHE A 210 -18.21 -1.12 6.05
C PHE A 210 -17.21 -0.25 5.27
N PHE A 211 -17.68 0.92 4.84
CA PHE A 211 -16.81 2.00 4.36
C PHE A 211 -17.23 3.33 4.99
N GLY A 212 -16.28 4.06 5.56
CA GLY A 212 -16.56 5.34 6.19
C GLY A 212 -15.39 5.92 6.95
N ASN A 213 -15.66 6.98 7.73
CA ASN A 213 -14.67 7.58 8.61
C ASN A 213 -14.32 6.62 9.75
N LYS A 214 -13.09 6.76 10.27
CA LYS A 214 -12.60 5.94 11.39
C LYS A 214 -13.51 6.01 12.62
N GLU A 215 -13.98 7.21 12.97
CA GLU A 215 -14.84 7.44 14.15
C GLU A 215 -16.16 6.65 14.06
N ASP A 216 -16.73 6.56 12.87
CA ASP A 216 -17.97 5.80 12.61
C ASP A 216 -17.68 4.30 12.61
N TYR A 217 -16.53 3.89 12.06
CA TYR A 217 -16.11 2.49 12.12
C TYR A 217 -15.94 1.98 13.54
N LEU A 218 -15.30 2.74 14.43
CA LEU A 218 -15.07 2.37 15.83
C LEU A 218 -16.37 2.18 16.62
N LYS A 219 -17.51 2.73 16.14
CA LYS A 219 -18.84 2.58 16.72
C LYS A 219 -19.67 1.50 16.02
N SER A 220 -19.17 0.95 14.92
CA SER A 220 -19.90 0.00 14.08
C SER A 220 -19.93 -1.41 14.68
N GLN A 221 -20.92 -2.19 14.28
CA GLN A 221 -21.00 -3.61 14.61
C GLN A 221 -19.84 -4.39 13.98
N SER A 222 -19.40 -4.01 12.78
CA SER A 222 -18.24 -4.62 12.09
C SER A 222 -16.96 -4.52 12.91
N TYR A 223 -16.74 -3.41 13.63
CA TYR A 223 -15.61 -3.25 14.54
C TYR A 223 -15.71 -4.17 15.76
N GLN A 224 -16.90 -4.25 16.38
CA GLN A 224 -17.13 -5.12 17.54
C GLN A 224 -16.88 -6.60 17.20
N ILE A 225 -17.45 -7.07 16.09
CA ILE A 225 -17.23 -8.45 15.61
C ILE A 225 -15.74 -8.71 15.31
N PHE A 226 -15.05 -7.75 14.72
CA PHE A 226 -13.62 -7.87 14.42
C PHE A 226 -12.77 -7.95 15.69
N MET A 227 -13.11 -7.18 16.73
CA MET A 227 -12.43 -7.21 18.03
C MET A 227 -12.65 -8.52 18.78
N ASP A 228 -13.89 -9.02 18.79
CA ASP A 228 -14.25 -10.27 19.48
C ASP A 228 -13.51 -11.47 18.87
N LYS A 229 -13.34 -11.49 17.54
CA LYS A 229 -12.58 -12.55 16.85
C LYS A 229 -11.05 -12.38 16.92
N GLY A 230 -10.54 -11.15 17.00
CA GLY A 230 -9.12 -10.83 17.09
C GLY A 230 -8.52 -11.02 18.49
N GLY A 231 -9.33 -11.12 19.52
CA GLY A 231 -8.91 -11.37 20.90
C GLY A 231 -8.56 -12.83 21.22
N GLU A 232 -8.71 -13.74 20.26
CA GLU A 232 -8.41 -15.17 20.40
C GLU A 232 -7.08 -15.61 19.71
N GLN A 233 -6.21 -14.66 19.33
CA GLN A 233 -4.89 -15.01 18.72
C GLN A 233 -3.73 -14.49 19.55
#